data_9c41ba0b149731ecb981866e9dab3df8
#
_entry.id   9c41ba0b149731ecb981866e9dab3df8
#
_cell.length_a   1.000
_cell.length_b   1.000
_cell.length_c   1.000
_cell.angle_alpha   90.00
_cell.angle_beta   90.00
_cell.angle_gamma   90.00
#
_symmetry.space_group_name_H-M   'P 1'
#
loop_
_entity.id
_entity.type
_entity.pdbx_description
1 polymer ?
#
loop_
_entity_poly.entity_id
_entity_poly.type
_entity_poly.pdbx_seq_one_letter_code
_entity_poly.pdbx_strand_id
1 'polypeptide(L)'
;MRNPYIPYPSKILEVIRHTEKEFTFRMEYRGEEEVKPGQFFEVSVPKYGEAPISVSGLGEGFVDLTIRKVGRVTNEVFENYVGDTLLLRGP
;
A
#
# COMPACT_ATOMS: atom_id res chain seq x y z
N MET A 1 -3.54 21.23 2.22
CA MET A 1 -2.32 20.58 1.69
C MET A 1 -1.97 19.35 2.51
N ARG A 2 -1.70 18.26 1.84
CA ARG A 2 -1.34 17.03 2.54
C ARG A 2 0.11 17.09 2.99
N ASN A 3 0.35 16.67 4.24
CA ASN A 3 1.71 16.54 4.75
C ASN A 3 2.27 15.19 4.27
N PRO A 4 3.36 15.18 3.47
CA PRO A 4 3.89 13.92 2.91
C PRO A 4 4.50 12.99 3.97
N TYR A 5 4.66 13.48 5.20
CA TYR A 5 5.23 12.67 6.28
C TYR A 5 4.17 12.02 7.16
N ILE A 6 2.90 12.30 6.90
CA ILE A 6 1.79 11.73 7.69
C ILE A 6 1.06 10.71 6.85
N PRO A 7 0.96 9.45 7.31
CA PRO A 7 0.19 8.43 6.61
C PRO A 7 -1.28 8.80 6.53
N TYR A 8 -1.93 8.39 5.47
CA TYR A 8 -3.36 8.58 5.28
C TYR A 8 -4.01 7.23 4.99
N PRO A 9 -5.28 7.04 5.40
CA PRO A 9 -5.98 5.80 5.08
C PRO A 9 -6.35 5.77 3.60
N SER A 10 -6.08 4.64 2.96
CA SER A 10 -6.44 4.40 1.58
C SER A 10 -7.30 3.15 1.50
N LYS A 11 -8.35 3.22 0.71
CA LYS A 11 -9.28 2.11 0.57
C LYS A 11 -8.67 1.00 -0.28
N ILE A 12 -8.81 -0.24 0.19
CA ILE A 12 -8.45 -1.42 -0.60
C ILE A 12 -9.61 -1.68 -1.56
N LEU A 13 -9.36 -1.57 -2.85
CA LEU A 13 -10.38 -1.82 -3.87
C LEU A 13 -10.46 -3.30 -4.24
N GLU A 14 -9.32 -3.98 -4.21
CA GLU A 14 -9.25 -5.39 -4.55
C GLU A 14 -7.98 -6.00 -3.95
N VAL A 15 -8.05 -7.27 -3.56
CA VAL A 15 -6.89 -8.03 -3.12
C VAL A 15 -6.75 -9.23 -4.04
N ILE A 16 -5.59 -9.36 -4.66
CA ILE A 16 -5.29 -10.48 -5.55
C ILE A 16 -4.21 -11.32 -4.90
N ARG A 17 -4.54 -12.56 -4.59
CA ARG A 17 -3.57 -13.50 -4.04
C ARG A 17 -2.82 -14.18 -5.16
N HIS A 18 -1.51 -14.04 -5.17
CA HIS A 18 -0.66 -14.76 -6.11
C HIS A 18 -0.15 -16.07 -5.49
N THR A 19 0.28 -15.98 -4.24
CA THR A 19 0.73 -17.13 -3.46
C THR A 19 0.31 -16.88 -2.01
N GLU A 20 0.65 -17.80 -1.10
CA GLU A 20 0.41 -17.59 0.33
C GLU A 20 1.21 -16.42 0.90
N LYS A 21 2.26 -16.01 0.20
CA LYS A 21 3.21 -15.00 0.68
C LYS A 21 3.29 -13.77 -0.20
N GLU A 22 2.49 -13.67 -1.25
CA GLU A 22 2.52 -12.53 -2.14
C GLU A 22 1.12 -12.16 -2.61
N PHE A 23 0.70 -10.95 -2.30
CA PHE A 23 -0.60 -10.41 -2.65
C PHE A 23 -0.40 -9.08 -3.36
N THR A 24 -1.32 -8.77 -4.29
CA THR A 24 -1.43 -7.40 -4.82
C THR A 24 -2.64 -6.75 -4.19
N PHE A 25 -2.41 -5.58 -3.59
CA PHE A 25 -3.47 -4.74 -3.05
C PHE A 25 -3.72 -3.59 -4.03
N ARG A 26 -4.91 -3.55 -4.60
CA ARG A 26 -5.32 -2.41 -5.42
C ARG A 26 -5.86 -1.34 -4.49
N MET A 27 -5.15 -0.21 -4.43
CA MET A 27 -5.44 0.85 -3.49
C MET A 27 -6.04 2.05 -4.20
N GLU A 28 -7.06 2.64 -3.60
CA GLU A 28 -7.60 3.89 -4.12
C GLU A 28 -6.55 4.98 -4.01
N TYR A 29 -6.32 5.70 -5.10
CA TYR A 29 -5.42 6.82 -5.10
C TYR A 29 -6.06 8.01 -5.82
N ARG A 30 -6.26 9.10 -5.08
CA ARG A 30 -6.84 10.34 -5.61
C ARG A 30 -5.97 11.54 -5.23
N GLY A 31 -4.66 11.29 -5.07
CA GLY A 31 -3.70 12.33 -4.76
C GLY A 31 -3.47 13.27 -5.94
N GLU A 32 -2.88 14.41 -5.64
CA GLU A 32 -2.60 15.42 -6.65
C GLU A 32 -1.37 15.07 -7.49
N GLU A 33 -0.46 14.29 -6.93
CA GLU A 33 0.77 13.93 -7.64
C GLU A 33 0.52 12.78 -8.60
N GLU A 34 1.09 12.90 -9.79
CA GLU A 34 1.09 11.82 -10.74
C GLU A 34 2.00 10.71 -10.25
N VAL A 35 1.47 9.49 -10.20
CA VAL A 35 2.26 8.33 -9.82
C VAL A 35 2.84 7.71 -11.07
N LYS A 36 4.13 7.40 -11.03
CA LYS A 36 4.84 6.77 -12.14
C LYS A 36 5.30 5.38 -11.78
N PRO A 37 5.43 4.47 -12.75
CA PRO A 37 5.97 3.14 -12.49
C PRO A 37 7.34 3.24 -11.82
N GLY A 38 7.57 2.40 -10.83
CA GLY A 38 8.83 2.40 -10.10
C GLY A 38 8.85 3.29 -8.87
N GLN A 39 7.92 4.20 -8.73
CA GLN A 39 7.77 4.93 -7.48
C GLN A 39 7.26 3.98 -6.40
N PHE A 40 7.40 4.37 -5.13
CA PHE A 40 6.96 3.53 -4.03
C PHE A 40 6.11 4.32 -3.04
N PHE A 41 5.32 3.58 -2.28
CA PHE A 41 4.60 4.11 -1.13
C PHE A 41 5.12 3.41 0.12
N GLU A 42 5.16 4.15 1.22
CA GLU A 42 5.35 3.52 2.52
C GLU A 42 4.01 2.99 2.99
N VAL A 43 3.95 1.70 3.26
CA VAL A 43 2.79 1.10 3.91
C VAL A 43 3.07 1.13 5.40
N SER A 44 2.24 1.87 6.13
CA SER A 44 2.46 2.12 7.56
C SER A 44 1.56 1.24 8.40
N VAL A 45 2.15 0.56 9.37
CA VAL A 45 1.42 -0.23 10.35
C VAL A 45 1.78 0.31 11.72
N PRO A 46 0.86 1.00 12.40
CA PRO A 46 1.15 1.57 13.71
C PRO A 46 1.73 0.53 14.66
N LYS A 47 2.76 0.93 15.43
CA LYS A 47 3.52 0.09 16.36
C LYS A 47 4.50 -0.88 15.72
N TYR A 48 4.39 -1.12 14.41
CA TYR A 48 5.30 -2.05 13.73
C TYR A 48 6.26 -1.34 12.79
N GLY A 49 5.87 -0.20 12.23
CA GLY A 49 6.72 0.58 11.37
C GLY A 49 6.15 0.74 9.97
N GLU A 50 7.03 1.01 9.02
CA GLU A 50 6.66 1.19 7.63
C GLU A 50 7.49 0.28 6.73
N ALA A 51 6.93 -0.09 5.59
CA ALA A 51 7.64 -0.83 4.57
C ALA A 51 7.46 -0.14 3.22
N PRO A 52 8.55 0.11 2.47
CA PRO A 52 8.45 0.70 1.14
C PRO A 52 8.01 -0.36 0.13
N ILE A 53 6.95 -0.07 -0.58
CA ILE A 53 6.40 -0.99 -1.57
C ILE A 53 6.33 -0.27 -2.90
N SER A 54 6.97 -0.83 -3.93
CA SER A 54 6.96 -0.25 -5.26
C SER A 54 5.61 -0.43 -5.93
N VAL A 55 5.23 0.58 -6.70
CA VAL A 55 4.01 0.52 -7.50
C VAL A 55 4.20 -0.52 -8.60
N SER A 56 3.37 -1.54 -8.61
CA SER A 56 3.41 -2.63 -9.59
C SER A 56 2.43 -2.44 -10.74
N GLY A 57 1.47 -1.54 -10.58
CA GLY A 57 0.52 -1.20 -11.62
C GLY A 57 -0.21 0.06 -11.24
N LEU A 58 -0.81 0.72 -12.20
CA LEU A 58 -1.59 1.91 -11.93
C LEU A 58 -2.65 2.11 -13.00
N GLY A 59 -3.66 2.87 -12.65
CA GLY A 59 -4.74 3.21 -13.54
C GLY A 59 -5.48 4.42 -12.99
N GLU A 60 -6.60 4.71 -13.59
CA GLU A 60 -7.39 5.86 -13.17
C GLU A 60 -7.99 5.60 -11.79
N GLY A 61 -7.56 6.39 -10.83
CA GLY A 61 -8.09 6.34 -9.46
C GLY A 61 -7.49 5.23 -8.59
N PHE A 62 -6.46 4.51 -9.05
CA PHE A 62 -5.88 3.46 -8.23
C PHE A 62 -4.39 3.26 -8.50
N VAL A 63 -3.73 2.65 -7.53
CA VAL A 63 -2.37 2.11 -7.67
C VAL A 63 -2.38 0.68 -7.14
N ASP A 64 -1.59 -0.17 -7.75
CA ASP A 64 -1.41 -1.55 -7.28
C ASP A 64 -0.09 -1.68 -6.54
N LEU A 65 -0.17 -2.26 -5.37
CA LEU A 65 1.00 -2.53 -4.52
C LEU A 65 1.09 -4.03 -4.31
N THR A 66 2.16 -4.63 -4.84
CA THR A 66 2.40 -6.05 -4.63
C THR A 66 3.30 -6.21 -3.42
N ILE A 67 2.77 -6.84 -2.40
CA ILE A 67 3.43 -6.98 -1.11
C ILE A 67 3.79 -8.44 -0.88
N ARG A 68 5.05 -8.66 -0.52
CA ARG A 68 5.55 -10.00 -0.18
C ARG A 68 5.70 -10.10 1.34
N LYS A 69 5.28 -11.22 1.90
CA LYS A 69 5.38 -11.48 3.33
C LYS A 69 6.81 -11.87 3.68
N VAL A 70 7.65 -10.88 3.93
CA VAL A 70 9.10 -11.10 4.13
C VAL A 70 9.65 -10.50 5.42
N GLY A 71 8.84 -9.81 6.20
CA GLY A 71 9.33 -9.17 7.40
C GLY A 71 8.21 -8.76 8.33
N ARG A 72 8.59 -8.09 9.40
CA ARG A 72 7.67 -7.75 10.49
C ARG A 72 6.47 -6.93 10.04
N VAL A 73 6.71 -5.86 9.28
CA VAL A 73 5.62 -4.99 8.83
C VAL A 73 4.74 -5.71 7.81
N THR A 74 5.36 -6.38 6.83
CA THR A 74 4.58 -7.09 5.81
C THR A 74 3.81 -8.27 6.38
N ASN A 75 4.37 -8.96 7.37
CA ASN A 75 3.64 -10.00 8.09
C ASN A 75 2.38 -9.43 8.73
N GLU A 76 2.50 -8.27 9.37
CA GLU A 76 1.38 -7.63 10.03
C GLU A 76 0.31 -7.20 9.03
N VAL A 77 0.73 -6.69 7.87
CA VAL A 77 -0.21 -6.34 6.80
C VAL A 77 -1.03 -7.56 6.39
N PHE A 78 -0.37 -8.70 6.16
CA PHE A 78 -1.05 -9.90 5.70
C PHE A 78 -2.02 -10.47 6.73
N GLU A 79 -1.65 -10.43 8.01
CA GLU A 79 -2.43 -11.06 9.06
C GLU A 79 -3.52 -10.15 9.62
N ASN A 80 -3.27 -8.86 9.61
CA ASN A 80 -4.11 -7.92 10.34
C ASN A 80 -4.55 -6.69 9.53
N TYR A 81 -4.49 -6.72 8.19
CA TYR A 81 -5.13 -5.64 7.48
C TYR A 81 -6.62 -5.68 7.82
N VAL A 82 -7.10 -4.58 8.34
CA VAL A 82 -8.44 -4.54 8.92
C VAL A 82 -9.40 -3.86 7.96
N GLY A 83 -10.52 -4.52 7.73
CA GLY A 83 -11.54 -3.98 6.86
C GLY A 83 -11.00 -3.83 5.45
N ASP A 84 -11.09 -2.64 4.94
CA ASP A 84 -10.77 -2.35 3.56
C ASP A 84 -9.82 -1.17 3.39
N THR A 85 -8.96 -0.92 4.39
CA THR A 85 -8.01 0.20 4.31
C THR A 85 -6.59 -0.21 4.69
N LEU A 86 -5.62 0.48 4.11
CA LEU A 86 -4.23 0.47 4.54
C LEU A 86 -3.79 1.92 4.72
N LEU A 87 -2.83 2.15 5.61
CA LEU A 87 -2.24 3.46 5.78
C LEU A 87 -1.07 3.62 4.83
N LEU A 88 -1.12 4.63 3.98
CA LEU A 88 -0.09 4.90 2.97
C LEU A 88 0.54 6.27 3.20
N ARG A 89 1.80 6.37 2.82
CA ARG A 89 2.53 7.63 2.79
C ARG A 89 3.32 7.68 1.48
N GLY A 90 3.14 8.73 0.71
CA GLY A 90 3.80 8.90 -0.59
C GLY A 90 2.84 9.32 -1.69
N PRO A 91 3.26 9.24 -2.94
CA PRO A 91 4.43 8.59 -3.53
C PRO A 91 5.76 9.19 -3.17
#